data_a445206dbab4b67e74c0822f9126daf1
#
_entry.id   a445206dbab4b67e74c0822f9126daf1
#
_cell.length_a   1.000
_cell.length_b   1.000
_cell.length_c   1.000
_cell.angle_alpha   90.00
_cell.angle_beta   90.00
_cell.angle_gamma   90.00
#
_symmetry.space_group_name_H-M   'P 1'
#
loop_
_entity.id
_entity.type
_entity.pdbx_description
1 polymer ?
#
loop_
_entity_poly.entity_id
_entity_poly.type
_entity_poly.pdbx_seq_one_letter_code
_entity_poly.pdbx_strand_id
1 'polypeptide(L)'
;MKSKNYNKVFNILKRKYFKYIELDPVIESKFILQRSGENFKKYLFSFYNSDGQELSLRPDLTISSVIRYAQSKSNKKEKVFYTGSAFRKSYNQKNVVVKQIGMEIFSSKNENIDDKEIIDTSLKILKSSRYRSSK
;
A
#
# COMPACT_ATOMS: atom_id res chain seq x y z
N MET A 1 -2.56 15.28 6.98
CA MET A 1 -3.58 15.55 5.93
C MET A 1 -4.89 15.84 6.63
N LYS A 2 -5.57 16.95 6.32
CA LYS A 2 -6.81 17.34 7.00
C LYS A 2 -7.93 16.32 6.67
N SER A 3 -8.72 15.91 7.65
CA SER A 3 -9.84 14.94 7.55
C SER A 3 -10.73 15.10 6.29
N LYS A 4 -10.98 16.35 5.89
CA LYS A 4 -11.79 16.70 4.71
C LYS A 4 -11.24 16.16 3.36
N ASN A 5 -9.92 16.00 3.25
CA ASN A 5 -9.29 15.49 2.01
C ASN A 5 -9.38 13.96 1.90
N TYR A 6 -9.30 13.24 3.03
CA TYR A 6 -9.49 11.79 3.04
C TYR A 6 -10.89 11.41 2.55
N ASN A 7 -11.93 12.09 3.03
CA ASN A 7 -13.31 11.82 2.63
C ASN A 7 -13.54 12.00 1.12
N LYS A 8 -12.89 13.02 0.51
CA LYS A 8 -12.98 13.23 -0.95
C LYS A 8 -12.32 12.07 -1.72
N VAL A 9 -11.12 11.66 -1.30
CA VAL A 9 -10.40 10.55 -1.93
C VAL A 9 -11.19 9.26 -1.81
N PHE A 10 -11.69 8.94 -0.62
CA PHE A 10 -12.50 7.75 -0.36
C PHE A 10 -13.77 7.73 -1.21
N ASN A 11 -14.45 8.87 -1.37
CA ASN A 11 -15.64 8.96 -2.20
C ASN A 11 -15.32 8.72 -3.69
N ILE A 12 -14.18 9.22 -4.19
CA ILE A 12 -13.75 8.95 -5.56
C ILE A 12 -13.52 7.46 -5.77
N LEU A 13 -12.79 6.81 -4.86
CA LEU A 13 -12.46 5.39 -4.93
C LEU A 13 -13.71 4.51 -4.84
N LYS A 14 -14.61 4.80 -3.88
CA LYS A 14 -15.88 4.08 -3.76
C LYS A 14 -16.77 4.21 -5.00
N ARG A 15 -16.85 5.39 -5.61
CA ARG A 15 -17.61 5.61 -6.87
C ARG A 15 -17.02 4.85 -8.06
N LYS A 16 -15.75 4.46 -7.97
CA LYS A 16 -15.04 3.62 -8.94
C LYS A 16 -15.07 2.13 -8.57
N TYR A 17 -15.90 1.77 -7.58
CA TYR A 17 -16.09 0.40 -7.09
C TYR A 17 -14.84 -0.22 -6.45
N PHE A 18 -13.92 0.60 -5.94
CA PHE A 18 -12.85 0.11 -5.08
C PHE A 18 -13.38 -0.12 -3.66
N LYS A 19 -13.12 -1.31 -3.12
CA LYS A 19 -13.47 -1.68 -1.75
C LYS A 19 -12.34 -1.27 -0.80
N TYR A 20 -12.67 -0.64 0.32
CA TYR A 20 -11.71 -0.38 1.38
C TYR A 20 -11.31 -1.70 2.07
N ILE A 21 -10.02 -1.87 2.30
CA ILE A 21 -9.47 -2.97 3.08
C ILE A 21 -8.54 -2.45 4.17
N GLU A 22 -8.51 -3.14 5.30
CA GLU A 22 -7.49 -2.95 6.32
C GLU A 22 -6.33 -3.91 6.05
N LEU A 23 -5.12 -3.44 6.35
CA LEU A 23 -3.88 -4.17 6.11
C LEU A 23 -3.06 -4.21 7.39
N ASP A 24 -2.58 -5.39 7.75
CA ASP A 24 -1.72 -5.59 8.90
C ASP A 24 -0.41 -4.79 8.77
N PRO A 25 -0.02 -4.07 9.83
CA PRO A 25 1.23 -3.32 9.83
C PRO A 25 2.47 -4.21 10.01
N VAL A 26 2.29 -5.42 10.53
CA VAL A 26 3.34 -6.41 10.79
C VAL A 26 3.20 -7.56 9.80
N ILE A 27 4.27 -7.89 9.11
CA ILE A 27 4.32 -8.96 8.12
C ILE A 27 5.60 -9.78 8.29
N GLU A 28 5.62 -11.01 7.79
CA GLU A 28 6.82 -11.84 7.79
C GLU A 28 7.90 -11.21 6.90
N SER A 29 9.12 -11.03 7.46
CA SER A 29 10.24 -10.40 6.74
C SER A 29 10.59 -11.12 5.45
N LYS A 30 10.41 -12.44 5.39
CA LYS A 30 10.69 -13.25 4.19
C LYS A 30 9.95 -12.77 2.94
N PHE A 31 8.69 -12.33 3.06
CA PHE A 31 7.93 -11.86 1.90
C PHE A 31 8.47 -10.55 1.33
N ILE A 32 9.00 -9.68 2.23
CA ILE A 32 9.63 -8.43 1.80
C ILE A 32 10.95 -8.75 1.09
N LEU A 33 11.77 -9.62 1.68
CA LEU A 33 13.11 -9.94 1.19
C LEU A 33 13.07 -10.74 -0.12
N GLN A 34 12.10 -11.63 -0.30
CA GLN A 34 11.89 -12.33 -1.58
C GLN A 34 11.67 -11.36 -2.75
N ARG A 35 10.99 -10.24 -2.52
CA ARG A 35 10.73 -9.23 -3.54
C ARG A 35 11.89 -8.24 -3.70
N SER A 36 12.46 -7.77 -2.60
CA SER A 36 13.37 -6.61 -2.57
C SER A 36 14.85 -7.01 -2.44
N GLY A 37 15.12 -8.30 -2.23
CA GLY A 37 16.46 -8.85 -1.99
C GLY A 37 16.96 -8.63 -0.55
N GLU A 38 17.92 -9.45 -0.14
CA GLU A 38 18.50 -9.44 1.23
C GLU A 38 19.10 -8.08 1.62
N ASN A 39 19.66 -7.34 0.67
CA ASN A 39 20.21 -6.02 0.92
C ASN A 39 19.18 -5.00 1.46
N PHE A 40 17.90 -5.28 1.27
CA PHE A 40 16.83 -4.41 1.78
C PHE A 40 16.62 -4.54 3.28
N LYS A 41 17.11 -5.62 3.90
CA LYS A 41 16.98 -5.90 5.35
C LYS A 41 17.42 -4.72 6.24
N LYS A 42 18.47 -4.02 5.87
CA LYS A 42 18.97 -2.85 6.61
C LYS A 42 17.98 -1.69 6.75
N TYR A 43 16.97 -1.64 5.88
CA TYR A 43 15.92 -0.61 5.91
C TYR A 43 14.67 -1.03 6.66
N LEU A 44 14.61 -2.29 7.13
CA LEU A 44 13.45 -2.83 7.82
C LEU A 44 13.55 -2.62 9.33
N PHE A 45 12.41 -2.39 9.95
CA PHE A 45 12.21 -2.55 11.40
C PHE A 45 11.79 -3.99 11.63
N SER A 46 12.78 -4.86 11.91
CA SER A 46 12.56 -6.28 12.12
C SER A 46 12.67 -6.65 13.58
N PHE A 47 11.94 -7.69 13.98
CA PHE A 47 11.92 -8.27 15.32
C PHE A 47 11.48 -9.74 15.22
N TYR A 48 11.64 -10.51 16.30
CA TYR A 48 11.24 -11.91 16.36
C TYR A 48 10.02 -12.07 17.25
N ASN A 49 9.09 -12.93 16.84
CA ASN A 49 7.99 -13.36 17.70
C ASN A 49 8.45 -14.47 18.65
N SER A 50 7.53 -14.94 19.54
CA SER A 50 7.82 -16.02 20.50
C SER A 50 8.25 -17.34 19.86
N ASP A 51 7.88 -17.57 18.62
CA ASP A 51 8.19 -18.79 17.88
C ASP A 51 9.50 -18.70 17.08
N GLY A 52 10.24 -17.60 17.24
CA GLY A 52 11.50 -17.36 16.54
C GLY A 52 11.34 -16.92 15.08
N GLN A 53 10.14 -16.57 14.64
CA GLN A 53 9.87 -16.11 13.29
C GLN A 53 10.23 -14.63 13.17
N GLU A 54 10.98 -14.27 12.12
CA GLU A 54 11.33 -12.87 11.85
C GLU A 54 10.16 -12.12 11.20
N LEU A 55 9.71 -11.09 11.89
CA LEU A 55 8.66 -10.17 11.46
C LEU A 55 9.23 -8.79 11.19
N SER A 56 8.54 -8.00 10.39
CA SER A 56 8.91 -6.61 10.12
C SER A 56 7.67 -5.71 10.10
N LEU A 57 7.88 -4.46 10.50
CA LEU A 57 6.93 -3.41 10.13
C LEU A 57 6.97 -3.22 8.61
N ARG A 58 5.81 -3.16 7.98
CA ARG A 58 5.69 -3.03 6.52
C ARG A 58 6.39 -1.77 5.99
N PRO A 59 7.28 -1.89 5.00
CA PRO A 59 7.98 -0.75 4.39
C PRO A 59 7.12 0.00 3.36
N ASP A 60 6.07 -0.64 2.87
CA ASP A 60 5.00 -0.10 2.02
C ASP A 60 3.70 -0.89 2.23
N LEU A 61 2.59 -0.39 1.71
CA LEU A 61 1.30 -1.03 1.88
C LEU A 61 0.97 -2.01 0.74
N THR A 62 1.58 -1.87 -0.41
CA THR A 62 1.34 -2.74 -1.57
C THR A 62 1.68 -4.19 -1.24
N ILE A 63 2.82 -4.44 -0.56
CA ILE A 63 3.21 -5.81 -0.20
C ILE A 63 2.21 -6.47 0.74
N SER A 64 1.70 -5.73 1.75
CA SER A 64 0.65 -6.26 2.64
C SER A 64 -0.64 -6.57 1.87
N SER A 65 -0.99 -5.75 0.88
CA SER A 65 -2.16 -5.96 0.02
C SER A 65 -2.01 -7.21 -0.85
N VAL A 66 -0.83 -7.42 -1.43
CA VAL A 66 -0.51 -8.61 -2.24
C VAL A 66 -0.55 -9.87 -1.39
N ILE A 67 0.06 -9.86 -0.19
CA ILE A 67 0.03 -11.01 0.73
C ILE A 67 -1.40 -11.36 1.09
N ARG A 68 -2.22 -10.37 1.48
CA ARG A 68 -3.65 -10.57 1.79
C ARG A 68 -4.39 -11.23 0.63
N TYR A 69 -4.19 -10.73 -0.60
CA TYR A 69 -4.84 -11.30 -1.77
C TYR A 69 -4.40 -12.73 -2.04
N ALA A 70 -3.10 -13.01 -1.98
CA ALA A 70 -2.55 -14.37 -2.15
C ALA A 70 -3.09 -15.35 -1.10
N GLN A 71 -3.20 -14.93 0.15
CA GLN A 71 -3.74 -15.76 1.24
C GLN A 71 -5.24 -16.05 1.08
N SER A 72 -5.99 -15.17 0.42
CA SER A 72 -7.41 -15.39 0.16
C SER A 72 -7.68 -16.54 -0.83
N LYS A 73 -6.65 -17.00 -1.56
CA LYS A 73 -6.74 -18.00 -2.64
C LYS A 73 -7.81 -17.68 -3.67
N SER A 74 -8.15 -16.42 -3.82
CA SER A 74 -9.16 -15.93 -4.77
C SER A 74 -8.54 -15.74 -6.14
N ASN A 75 -9.23 -16.25 -7.17
CA ASN A 75 -8.89 -15.97 -8.58
C ASN A 75 -9.82 -14.90 -9.19
N LYS A 76 -10.66 -14.26 -8.37
CA LYS A 76 -11.62 -13.26 -8.83
C LYS A 76 -10.96 -11.89 -8.91
N LYS A 77 -11.37 -11.12 -9.91
CA LYS A 77 -10.98 -9.71 -9.99
C LYS A 77 -11.43 -8.97 -8.73
N GLU A 78 -10.50 -8.31 -8.08
CA GLU A 78 -10.75 -7.51 -6.88
C GLU A 78 -10.15 -6.12 -7.05
N LYS A 79 -10.96 -5.08 -6.81
CA LYS A 79 -10.54 -3.69 -6.79
C LYS A 79 -10.55 -3.21 -5.35
N VAL A 80 -9.38 -2.88 -4.82
CA VAL A 80 -9.23 -2.50 -3.41
C VAL A 80 -8.49 -1.18 -3.26
N PHE A 81 -8.74 -0.51 -2.16
CA PHE A 81 -7.94 0.61 -1.71
C PHE A 81 -7.72 0.54 -0.21
N TYR A 82 -6.66 1.17 0.23
CA TYR A 82 -6.23 1.15 1.61
C TYR A 82 -5.53 2.45 2.00
N THR A 83 -5.42 2.70 3.30
CA THR A 83 -4.59 3.76 3.87
C THR A 83 -3.87 3.26 5.10
N GLY A 84 -2.71 3.82 5.37
CA GLY A 84 -1.94 3.45 6.54
C GLY A 84 -0.56 4.07 6.58
N SER A 85 0.23 3.64 7.55
CA SER A 85 1.63 4.03 7.70
C SER A 85 2.54 2.97 7.10
N ALA A 86 3.55 3.42 6.36
CA ALA A 86 4.72 2.65 5.97
C ALA A 86 5.91 3.07 6.84
N PHE A 87 6.80 2.14 7.15
CA PHE A 87 7.89 2.31 8.10
C PHE A 87 9.22 1.94 7.47
N ARG A 88 10.18 2.86 7.43
CA ARG A 88 11.51 2.62 6.87
C ARG A 88 12.59 3.22 7.75
N LYS A 89 13.72 2.55 7.85
CA LYS A 89 14.97 3.15 8.35
C LYS A 89 15.58 3.96 7.21
N SER A 90 15.98 5.20 7.48
CA SER A 90 16.70 6.03 6.52
C SER A 90 18.21 5.84 6.67
N TYR A 91 18.97 6.05 5.59
CA TYR A 91 20.42 6.10 5.57
C TYR A 91 20.99 7.09 6.62
N ASN A 92 20.30 8.19 6.87
CA ASN A 92 20.71 9.23 7.81
C ASN A 92 20.20 9.02 9.24
N GLN A 93 19.91 7.77 9.63
CA GLN A 93 19.41 7.35 10.95
C GLN A 93 18.07 7.99 11.38
N LYS A 94 17.39 8.70 10.50
CA LYS A 94 16.03 9.18 10.76
C LYS A 94 15.03 8.10 10.37
N ASN A 95 14.27 7.63 11.33
CA ASN A 95 13.16 6.74 11.08
C ASN A 95 12.07 7.49 10.29
N VAL A 96 11.62 6.91 9.18
CA VAL A 96 10.63 7.54 8.34
C VAL A 96 9.32 6.79 8.46
N VAL A 97 8.29 7.49 8.91
CA VAL A 97 6.91 7.02 8.89
C VAL A 97 6.16 7.83 7.84
N VAL A 98 5.74 7.16 6.76
CA VAL A 98 5.04 7.79 5.65
C VAL A 98 3.59 7.36 5.64
N LYS A 99 2.66 8.30 5.64
CA LYS A 99 1.24 8.02 5.40
C LYS A 99 1.02 7.78 3.91
N GLN A 100 0.40 6.65 3.59
CA GLN A 100 0.11 6.25 2.22
C GLN A 100 -1.38 6.00 2.02
N ILE A 101 -1.85 6.25 0.81
CA ILE A 101 -3.10 5.74 0.27
C ILE A 101 -2.70 5.00 -0.99
N GLY A 102 -3.17 3.77 -1.14
CA GLY A 102 -2.94 2.95 -2.32
C GLY A 102 -4.23 2.36 -2.86
N MET A 103 -4.18 1.90 -4.10
CA MET A 103 -5.23 1.15 -4.75
C MET A 103 -4.61 0.09 -5.66
N GLU A 104 -5.26 -1.08 -5.72
CA GLU A 104 -4.82 -2.22 -6.50
C GLU A 104 -6.00 -2.84 -7.25
N ILE A 105 -5.70 -3.43 -8.40
CA ILE A 105 -6.63 -4.29 -9.13
C ILE A 105 -5.96 -5.66 -9.29
N PHE A 106 -6.49 -6.66 -8.63
CA PHE A 106 -6.01 -8.04 -8.70
C PHE A 106 -6.77 -8.84 -9.74
N SER A 107 -6.11 -9.86 -10.32
CA SER A 107 -6.67 -10.77 -11.33
C SER A 107 -7.35 -10.04 -12.49
N SER A 108 -6.61 -9.11 -13.08
CA SER A 108 -7.03 -8.43 -14.31
C SER A 108 -7.18 -9.43 -15.46
N LYS A 109 -8.26 -9.25 -16.22
CA LYS A 109 -8.45 -9.94 -17.52
C LYS A 109 -7.96 -9.11 -18.69
N ASN A 110 -7.77 -7.79 -18.49
CA ASN A 110 -7.26 -6.86 -19.48
C ASN A 110 -6.44 -5.78 -18.75
N GLU A 111 -5.14 -5.99 -18.69
CA GLU A 111 -4.20 -5.12 -17.97
C GLU A 111 -4.23 -3.69 -18.49
N ASN A 112 -4.31 -3.49 -19.79
CA ASN A 112 -4.32 -2.14 -20.39
C ASN A 112 -5.53 -1.31 -19.94
N ILE A 113 -6.71 -1.94 -19.79
CA ILE A 113 -7.92 -1.27 -19.30
C ILE A 113 -7.75 -0.93 -17.82
N ASP A 114 -7.25 -1.87 -17.04
CA ASP A 114 -7.10 -1.70 -15.59
C ASP A 114 -5.99 -0.70 -15.24
N ASP A 115 -4.88 -0.70 -15.96
CA ASP A 115 -3.81 0.30 -15.83
C ASP A 115 -4.33 1.69 -16.15
N LYS A 116 -5.09 1.84 -17.25
CA LYS A 116 -5.73 3.11 -17.58
C LYS A 116 -6.68 3.56 -16.45
N GLU A 117 -7.47 2.66 -15.89
CA GLU A 117 -8.37 2.98 -14.77
C GLU A 117 -7.58 3.47 -13.54
N ILE A 118 -6.47 2.82 -13.19
CA ILE A 118 -5.59 3.25 -12.08
C ILE A 118 -5.03 4.64 -12.35
N ILE A 119 -4.50 4.90 -13.55
CA ILE A 119 -3.93 6.19 -13.93
C ILE A 119 -4.99 7.29 -13.88
N ASP A 120 -6.13 7.10 -14.51
CA ASP A 120 -7.24 8.08 -14.57
C ASP A 120 -7.77 8.38 -13.15
N THR A 121 -7.89 7.36 -12.31
CA THR A 121 -8.32 7.52 -10.92
C THR A 121 -7.31 8.29 -10.10
N SER A 122 -6.02 8.01 -10.26
CA SER A 122 -4.93 8.73 -9.60
C SER A 122 -4.90 10.21 -9.98
N LEU A 123 -5.03 10.52 -11.27
CA LEU A 123 -5.10 11.88 -11.77
C LEU A 123 -6.32 12.64 -11.21
N LYS A 124 -7.47 11.97 -11.13
CA LYS A 124 -8.68 12.55 -10.54
C LYS A 124 -8.51 12.87 -9.06
N ILE A 125 -7.87 11.97 -8.31
CA ILE A 125 -7.54 12.19 -6.89
C ILE A 125 -6.62 13.40 -6.74
N LEU A 126 -5.53 13.48 -7.50
CA LEU A 126 -4.58 14.58 -7.46
C LEU A 126 -5.26 15.92 -7.77
N LYS A 127 -6.07 16.00 -8.83
CA LYS A 127 -6.83 17.21 -9.18
C LYS A 127 -7.81 17.63 -8.08
N SER A 128 -8.45 16.67 -7.41
CA SER A 128 -9.45 16.93 -6.36
C SER A 128 -8.82 17.41 -5.04
N SER A 129 -7.58 17.01 -4.77
CA SER A 129 -6.87 17.36 -3.53
C SER A 129 -6.25 18.76 -3.57
N ARG A 130 -6.35 19.51 -4.68
CA ARG A 130 -5.73 20.80 -4.90
C ARG A 130 -4.32 20.84 -4.29
N TYR A 131 -3.38 20.22 -4.97
CA TYR A 131 -1.99 20.43 -4.66
C TYR A 131 -1.68 21.92 -4.95
N ARG A 132 -1.80 22.78 -3.97
CA ARG A 132 -1.19 24.10 -4.03
C ARG A 132 0.32 23.85 -3.95
N SER A 133 1.00 23.87 -5.08
CA SER A 133 2.43 24.11 -5.09
C SER A 133 2.62 25.47 -4.42
N SER A 134 3.12 25.48 -3.20
CA SER A 134 3.73 26.68 -2.63
C SER A 134 4.90 27.05 -3.53
N LYS A 135 4.78 28.19 -4.21
CA LYS A 135 5.89 28.86 -4.87
C LYS A 135 6.92 29.25 -3.85
#